data_b900f23ca6e2f5872f550c46343095f1
#
_entry.id   b900f23ca6e2f5872f550c46343095f1
#
_cell.length_a   1.000
_cell.length_b   1.000
_cell.length_c   1.000
_cell.angle_alpha   90.00
_cell.angle_beta   90.00
_cell.angle_gamma   90.00
#
_symmetry.space_group_name_H-M   'P 1'
#
loop_
_entity.id
_entity.type
_entity.pdbx_description
1 polymer ?
#
loop_
_entity_poly.entity_id
_entity_poly.type
_entity_poly.pdbx_seq_one_letter_code
_entity_poly.pdbx_strand_id
1 'polypeptide(L)'
;MCIVLHPRIPHFFLATLTAALFTLSSAPSIRAAVDGSLGSQIDGYIKSLRARGSISGNERTAWLVRDLTTGTTLASINENSPRQAASMIKPFLALAFFHQVKAGKLLYGPSSRRHMELMIQKSDNGSTNWVMQQTGGPTATKALLARHYPSLCRNLRLVEYIPSNGRAYRNLGSVGDYASFLTALWKKQLPYSDEILRLMALPGPDRLYTKARHIPSGTHVYDKTGSTAMCCGDMGILVAQGTNGRSYPYIVVGVIDSVVRVSSYGSWISRRADVIREVSNLTYLHMKKRYPLR
;
A
#
# COMPACT_ATOMS: atom_id res chain seq x y z
N MET A 1 -30.64 91.53 -1.57
CA MET A 1 -29.53 90.64 -2.04
C MET A 1 -30.02 89.23 -1.84
N CYS A 2 -30.76 88.72 -2.86
CA CYS A 2 -31.35 87.37 -2.81
C CYS A 2 -30.39 86.37 -3.40
N ILE A 3 -30.04 85.33 -2.62
CA ILE A 3 -29.27 84.22 -3.08
C ILE A 3 -30.22 83.05 -3.42
N VAL A 4 -30.26 82.67 -4.71
CA VAL A 4 -31.07 81.57 -5.24
C VAL A 4 -30.27 80.31 -5.09
N LEU A 5 -30.80 79.37 -4.32
CA LEU A 5 -30.21 77.97 -4.19
C LEU A 5 -30.87 77.07 -5.23
N HIS A 6 -30.04 76.48 -6.09
CA HIS A 6 -30.46 75.45 -7.03
C HIS A 6 -30.33 74.03 -6.36
N PRO A 7 -31.31 73.15 -6.52
CA PRO A 7 -31.20 71.78 -6.01
C PRO A 7 -30.36 70.88 -6.95
N ARG A 8 -29.39 70.22 -6.41
CA ARG A 8 -28.62 69.16 -7.09
C ARG A 8 -29.39 67.84 -7.06
N ILE A 9 -29.59 67.23 -8.23
CA ILE A 9 -30.20 65.92 -8.45
C ILE A 9 -29.08 64.87 -8.26
N PRO A 10 -29.25 63.79 -7.44
CA PRO A 10 -28.28 62.72 -7.34
C PRO A 10 -28.47 61.73 -8.49
N HIS A 11 -27.41 61.53 -9.25
CA HIS A 11 -27.32 60.44 -10.23
C HIS A 11 -27.18 59.11 -9.51
N PHE A 12 -28.19 58.22 -9.59
CA PHE A 12 -28.09 56.83 -9.21
C PHE A 12 -27.30 56.08 -10.28
N PHE A 13 -26.11 55.58 -9.93
CA PHE A 13 -25.38 54.59 -10.72
C PHE A 13 -26.00 53.21 -10.45
N LEU A 14 -26.63 52.63 -11.45
CA LEU A 14 -27.15 51.28 -11.46
C LEU A 14 -25.97 50.34 -11.75
N ALA A 15 -25.40 49.69 -10.70
CA ALA A 15 -24.40 48.68 -10.86
C ALA A 15 -25.07 47.36 -11.26
N THR A 16 -24.92 46.95 -12.50
CA THR A 16 -25.33 45.63 -12.99
C THR A 16 -24.34 44.56 -12.49
N LEU A 17 -24.80 43.77 -11.53
CA LEU A 17 -24.06 42.62 -10.99
C LEU A 17 -24.21 41.45 -11.98
N THR A 18 -23.21 41.20 -12.82
CA THR A 18 -23.13 40.02 -13.66
C THR A 18 -22.67 38.82 -12.79
N ALA A 19 -23.60 37.95 -12.44
CA ALA A 19 -23.31 36.67 -11.79
C ALA A 19 -22.72 35.73 -12.82
N ALA A 20 -21.40 35.50 -12.73
CA ALA A 20 -20.74 34.44 -13.47
C ALA A 20 -21.10 33.08 -12.83
N LEU A 21 -21.94 32.28 -13.51
CA LEU A 21 -22.17 30.90 -13.17
C LEU A 21 -20.87 30.11 -13.47
N PHE A 22 -20.09 29.77 -12.43
CA PHE A 22 -19.08 28.74 -12.51
C PHE A 22 -19.79 27.39 -12.54
N THR A 23 -19.94 26.79 -13.71
CA THR A 23 -20.27 25.37 -13.85
C THR A 23 -19.06 24.56 -13.37
N LEU A 24 -19.17 24.01 -12.17
CA LEU A 24 -18.26 22.96 -11.71
C LEU A 24 -18.43 21.76 -12.65
N SER A 25 -17.58 21.68 -13.67
CA SER A 25 -17.40 20.47 -14.46
C SER A 25 -16.79 19.42 -13.53
N SER A 26 -17.62 18.49 -13.07
CA SER A 26 -17.13 17.28 -12.38
C SER A 26 -16.32 16.48 -13.39
N ALA A 27 -14.99 16.55 -13.27
CA ALA A 27 -14.13 15.67 -14.03
C ALA A 27 -14.55 14.20 -13.77
N PRO A 28 -14.77 13.39 -14.81
CA PRO A 28 -15.11 11.99 -14.60
C PRO A 28 -13.99 11.34 -13.83
N SER A 29 -14.30 10.71 -12.69
CA SER A 29 -13.35 9.85 -11.98
C SER A 29 -13.00 8.72 -12.93
N ILE A 30 -11.81 8.76 -13.52
CA ILE A 30 -11.26 7.68 -14.34
C ILE A 30 -11.08 6.49 -13.40
N ARG A 31 -12.10 5.65 -13.33
CA ARG A 31 -11.99 4.34 -12.73
C ARG A 31 -11.00 3.58 -13.61
N ALA A 32 -9.77 3.39 -13.12
CA ALA A 32 -8.74 2.70 -13.87
C ALA A 32 -9.30 1.35 -14.36
N ALA A 33 -9.30 1.14 -15.67
CA ALA A 33 -9.81 -0.09 -16.26
C ALA A 33 -9.03 -1.29 -15.69
N VAL A 34 -9.72 -2.39 -15.39
CA VAL A 34 -9.11 -3.65 -14.97
C VAL A 34 -8.73 -4.42 -16.22
N ASP A 35 -7.43 -4.67 -16.42
CA ASP A 35 -6.97 -5.62 -17.45
C ASP A 35 -7.17 -7.05 -16.92
N GLY A 36 -8.26 -7.68 -17.28
CA GLY A 36 -8.65 -9.01 -16.79
C GLY A 36 -7.71 -10.16 -17.16
N SER A 37 -6.77 -9.96 -18.09
CA SER A 37 -5.92 -11.06 -18.60
C SER A 37 -4.95 -11.60 -17.54
N LEU A 38 -4.29 -10.74 -16.76
CA LEU A 38 -3.42 -11.17 -15.67
C LEU A 38 -4.22 -11.74 -14.49
N GLY A 39 -5.35 -11.13 -14.15
CA GLY A 39 -6.25 -11.63 -13.12
C GLY A 39 -6.70 -13.06 -13.39
N SER A 40 -7.09 -13.37 -14.63
CA SER A 40 -7.47 -14.72 -15.06
C SER A 40 -6.31 -15.71 -14.99
N GLN A 41 -5.09 -15.30 -15.33
CA GLN A 41 -3.89 -16.14 -15.23
C GLN A 41 -3.57 -16.48 -13.74
N ILE A 42 -3.63 -15.49 -12.84
CA ILE A 42 -3.41 -15.71 -11.40
C ILE A 42 -4.51 -16.63 -10.84
N ASP A 43 -5.78 -16.38 -11.15
CA ASP A 43 -6.89 -17.20 -10.68
C ASP A 43 -6.77 -18.66 -11.18
N GLY A 44 -6.46 -18.85 -12.45
CA GLY A 44 -6.20 -20.18 -13.04
C GLY A 44 -5.04 -20.90 -12.35
N TYR A 45 -3.94 -20.20 -12.06
CA TYR A 45 -2.81 -20.75 -11.33
C TYR A 45 -3.22 -21.18 -9.92
N ILE A 46 -3.92 -20.35 -9.17
CA ILE A 46 -4.38 -20.68 -7.80
C ILE A 46 -5.37 -21.86 -7.82
N LYS A 47 -6.30 -21.89 -8.78
CA LYS A 47 -7.24 -23.02 -8.98
C LYS A 47 -6.48 -24.31 -9.27
N SER A 48 -5.45 -24.28 -10.11
CA SER A 48 -4.63 -25.45 -10.38
C SER A 48 -3.87 -25.96 -9.14
N LEU A 49 -3.40 -25.07 -8.26
CA LEU A 49 -2.78 -25.45 -7.00
C LEU A 49 -3.79 -26.10 -6.03
N ARG A 50 -5.03 -25.58 -6.00
CA ARG A 50 -6.13 -26.18 -5.21
C ARG A 50 -6.49 -27.58 -5.72
N ALA A 51 -6.65 -27.75 -7.02
CA ALA A 51 -6.98 -29.03 -7.63
C ALA A 51 -5.94 -30.12 -7.32
N ARG A 52 -4.64 -29.74 -7.15
CA ARG A 52 -3.56 -30.67 -6.76
C ARG A 52 -3.39 -30.79 -5.24
N GLY A 53 -4.23 -30.18 -4.43
CA GLY A 53 -4.08 -30.16 -2.97
C GLY A 53 -2.87 -29.35 -2.47
N SER A 54 -2.18 -28.60 -3.35
CA SER A 54 -1.03 -27.77 -2.97
C SER A 54 -1.44 -26.53 -2.16
N ILE A 55 -2.65 -26.01 -2.35
CA ILE A 55 -3.32 -25.03 -1.48
C ILE A 55 -4.57 -25.71 -0.93
N SER A 56 -4.70 -25.80 0.39
CA SER A 56 -5.80 -26.48 1.04
C SER A 56 -7.10 -25.64 1.01
N GLY A 57 -8.24 -26.28 1.27
CA GLY A 57 -9.54 -25.61 1.43
C GLY A 57 -9.59 -24.62 2.60
N ASN A 58 -8.73 -24.81 3.60
CA ASN A 58 -8.62 -23.90 4.75
C ASN A 58 -7.80 -22.64 4.45
N GLU A 59 -7.21 -22.54 3.27
CA GLU A 59 -6.38 -21.40 2.89
C GLU A 59 -7.15 -20.45 1.95
N ARG A 60 -7.05 -19.18 2.23
CA ARG A 60 -7.65 -18.10 1.46
C ARG A 60 -6.54 -17.28 0.80
N THR A 61 -6.81 -16.75 -0.38
CA THR A 61 -5.84 -15.93 -1.12
C THR A 61 -6.45 -14.58 -1.50
N ALA A 62 -5.61 -13.54 -1.53
CA ALA A 62 -5.98 -12.24 -2.06
C ALA A 62 -4.79 -11.66 -2.83
N TRP A 63 -5.07 -11.03 -3.98
CA TRP A 63 -4.05 -10.50 -4.88
C TRP A 63 -4.47 -9.16 -5.42
N LEU A 64 -3.50 -8.24 -5.54
CA LEU A 64 -3.66 -7.01 -6.30
C LEU A 64 -2.36 -6.69 -7.02
N VAL A 65 -2.48 -6.41 -8.32
CA VAL A 65 -1.38 -5.95 -9.17
C VAL A 65 -1.80 -4.65 -9.83
N ARG A 66 -0.92 -3.65 -9.80
CA ARG A 66 -1.17 -2.34 -10.43
C ARG A 66 0.07 -1.86 -11.18
N ASP A 67 -0.12 -1.49 -12.42
CA ASP A 67 0.84 -0.74 -13.22
C ASP A 67 0.86 0.72 -12.75
N LEU A 68 1.95 1.18 -12.20
CA LEU A 68 2.09 2.57 -11.71
C LEU A 68 2.41 3.56 -12.82
N THR A 69 2.83 3.08 -14.02
CA THR A 69 3.07 3.93 -15.20
C THR A 69 1.76 4.49 -15.74
N THR A 70 0.71 3.66 -15.78
CA THR A 70 -0.62 4.02 -16.31
C THR A 70 -1.67 4.21 -15.20
N GLY A 71 -1.41 3.71 -14.00
CA GLY A 71 -2.40 3.62 -12.91
C GLY A 71 -3.39 2.45 -13.07
N THR A 72 -3.25 1.62 -14.10
CA THR A 72 -4.16 0.51 -14.39
C THR A 72 -4.02 -0.62 -13.38
N THR A 73 -5.14 -1.11 -12.85
CA THR A 73 -5.17 -2.36 -12.06
C THR A 73 -5.19 -3.55 -13.01
N LEU A 74 -4.12 -4.36 -12.97
CA LEU A 74 -3.92 -5.51 -13.87
C LEU A 74 -4.54 -6.79 -13.30
N ALA A 75 -4.63 -6.91 -11.99
CA ALA A 75 -5.32 -8.00 -11.31
C ALA A 75 -5.90 -7.49 -9.98
N SER A 76 -7.09 -7.98 -9.64
CA SER A 76 -7.78 -7.68 -8.39
C SER A 76 -8.62 -8.90 -7.99
N ILE A 77 -8.18 -9.62 -6.95
CA ILE A 77 -8.82 -10.84 -6.46
C ILE A 77 -8.97 -10.72 -4.95
N ASN A 78 -10.21 -10.72 -4.45
CA ASN A 78 -10.53 -10.57 -3.03
C ASN A 78 -9.92 -9.30 -2.39
N GLU A 79 -9.82 -8.22 -3.14
CA GLU A 79 -9.05 -7.02 -2.78
C GLU A 79 -9.49 -6.34 -1.50
N ASN A 80 -10.79 -6.38 -1.20
CA ASN A 80 -11.38 -5.73 -0.02
C ASN A 80 -11.60 -6.69 1.16
N SER A 81 -11.21 -7.96 1.02
CA SER A 81 -11.35 -8.95 2.09
C SER A 81 -10.23 -8.79 3.13
N PRO A 82 -10.54 -8.42 4.39
CA PRO A 82 -9.52 -8.30 5.43
C PRO A 82 -8.85 -9.65 5.70
N ARG A 83 -7.52 -9.62 5.79
CA ARG A 83 -6.66 -10.77 6.12
C ARG A 83 -5.78 -10.40 7.31
N GLN A 84 -5.15 -11.37 7.95
CA GLN A 84 -4.13 -11.07 8.94
C GLN A 84 -3.06 -10.18 8.33
N ALA A 85 -2.81 -9.04 8.97
CA ALA A 85 -1.84 -8.08 8.46
C ALA A 85 -0.39 -8.57 8.66
N ALA A 86 -0.14 -9.37 9.69
CA ALA A 86 1.20 -9.74 10.09
C ALA A 86 2.12 -8.49 10.08
N SER A 87 3.34 -8.61 9.57
CA SER A 87 4.26 -7.48 9.51
C SER A 87 4.02 -6.52 8.35
N MET A 88 3.07 -6.78 7.46
CA MET A 88 2.70 -5.85 6.38
C MET A 88 2.01 -4.57 6.90
N ILE A 89 1.60 -4.55 8.17
CA ILE A 89 1.06 -3.34 8.82
C ILE A 89 2.16 -2.30 9.16
N LYS A 90 3.43 -2.71 9.24
CA LYS A 90 4.54 -1.87 9.75
C LYS A 90 4.78 -0.59 8.93
N PRO A 91 4.68 -0.56 7.59
CA PRO A 91 4.73 0.69 6.83
C PRO A 91 3.62 1.69 7.18
N PHE A 92 2.43 1.22 7.58
CA PHE A 92 1.37 2.11 8.07
C PHE A 92 1.68 2.70 9.46
N LEU A 93 2.39 1.95 10.30
CA LEU A 93 2.88 2.47 11.59
C LEU A 93 3.94 3.55 11.37
N ALA A 94 4.83 3.34 10.38
CA ALA A 94 5.78 4.36 9.97
C ALA A 94 5.07 5.61 9.45
N LEU A 95 4.04 5.48 8.62
CA LEU A 95 3.21 6.59 8.16
C LEU A 95 2.60 7.37 9.33
N ALA A 96 2.02 6.67 10.31
CA ALA A 96 1.43 7.32 11.49
C ALA A 96 2.48 8.10 12.30
N PHE A 97 3.65 7.52 12.50
CA PHE A 97 4.76 8.20 13.17
C PHE A 97 5.22 9.44 12.39
N PHE A 98 5.47 9.32 11.10
CA PHE A 98 5.89 10.44 10.25
C PHE A 98 4.81 11.51 10.08
N HIS A 99 3.53 11.16 10.18
CA HIS A 99 2.47 12.14 10.29
C HIS A 99 2.65 13.00 11.55
N GLN A 100 2.95 12.40 12.70
CA GLN A 100 3.18 13.11 13.95
C GLN A 100 4.49 13.93 13.90
N VAL A 101 5.54 13.44 13.23
CA VAL A 101 6.76 14.22 12.98
C VAL A 101 6.46 15.46 12.13
N LYS A 102 5.71 15.31 11.04
CA LYS A 102 5.30 16.44 10.19
C LYS A 102 4.44 17.45 10.97
N ALA A 103 3.65 16.99 11.93
CA ALA A 103 2.83 17.84 12.80
C ALA A 103 3.63 18.48 13.97
N GLY A 104 4.95 18.29 14.06
CA GLY A 104 5.81 18.80 15.12
C GLY A 104 5.61 18.14 16.50
N LYS A 105 4.90 17.01 16.56
CA LYS A 105 4.59 16.30 17.82
C LYS A 105 5.62 15.23 18.18
N LEU A 106 6.38 14.74 17.22
CA LEU A 106 7.45 13.77 17.41
C LEU A 106 8.71 14.23 16.69
N LEU A 107 9.87 13.72 17.14
CA LEU A 107 11.16 13.97 16.50
C LEU A 107 11.65 12.71 15.78
N TYR A 108 12.19 12.91 14.57
CA TYR A 108 12.88 11.86 13.83
C TYR A 108 14.39 12.03 13.98
N GLY A 109 14.93 11.53 15.09
CA GLY A 109 16.36 11.54 15.43
C GLY A 109 16.99 10.15 15.36
N PRO A 110 18.24 9.99 15.85
CA PRO A 110 18.99 8.72 15.76
C PRO A 110 18.24 7.52 16.36
N SER A 111 17.59 7.67 17.51
CA SER A 111 16.84 6.59 18.18
C SER A 111 15.64 6.15 17.35
N SER A 112 14.78 7.09 16.92
CA SER A 112 13.61 6.75 16.11
C SER A 112 13.98 6.19 14.73
N ARG A 113 15.07 6.68 14.12
CA ARG A 113 15.63 6.09 12.89
C ARG A 113 16.00 4.63 13.08
N ARG A 114 16.73 4.31 14.16
CA ARG A 114 17.11 2.94 14.50
C ARG A 114 15.88 2.03 14.65
N HIS A 115 14.86 2.47 15.39
CA HIS A 115 13.63 1.70 15.55
C HIS A 115 12.88 1.51 14.21
N MET A 116 12.83 2.53 13.35
CA MET A 116 12.23 2.39 12.01
C MET A 116 12.96 1.37 11.15
N GLU A 117 14.30 1.41 11.12
CA GLU A 117 15.10 0.44 10.37
C GLU A 117 14.93 -0.99 10.90
N LEU A 118 14.99 -1.20 12.21
CA LEU A 118 14.73 -2.51 12.81
C LEU A 118 13.31 -3.00 12.53
N MET A 119 12.31 -2.13 12.65
CA MET A 119 10.90 -2.47 12.40
C MET A 119 10.69 -2.89 10.94
N ILE A 120 11.20 -2.15 9.97
CA ILE A 120 10.92 -2.43 8.55
C ILE A 120 11.86 -3.50 8.01
N GLN A 121 13.18 -3.35 8.18
CA GLN A 121 14.19 -4.27 7.63
C GLN A 121 14.20 -5.63 8.34
N LYS A 122 14.33 -5.62 9.68
CA LYS A 122 14.43 -6.84 10.48
C LYS A 122 13.07 -7.37 10.94
N SER A 123 12.01 -6.61 10.66
CA SER A 123 10.66 -6.95 11.14
C SER A 123 10.59 -7.08 12.67
N ASP A 124 11.43 -6.35 13.40
CA ASP A 124 11.55 -6.40 14.85
C ASP A 124 10.25 -5.97 15.54
N ASN A 125 9.75 -6.84 16.45
CA ASN A 125 8.48 -6.61 17.13
C ASN A 125 8.61 -5.63 18.30
N GLY A 126 9.76 -5.59 18.97
CA GLY A 126 10.04 -4.62 20.03
C GLY A 126 10.02 -3.20 19.45
N SER A 127 10.75 -2.97 18.36
CA SER A 127 10.75 -1.68 17.65
C SER A 127 9.36 -1.33 17.08
N THR A 128 8.58 -2.32 16.64
CA THR A 128 7.20 -2.11 16.20
C THR A 128 6.32 -1.59 17.34
N ASN A 129 6.42 -2.20 18.51
CA ASN A 129 5.67 -1.79 19.70
C ASN A 129 6.12 -0.41 20.20
N TRP A 130 7.42 -0.13 20.14
CA TRP A 130 7.95 1.20 20.43
C TRP A 130 7.32 2.26 19.52
N VAL A 131 7.29 2.05 18.20
CA VAL A 131 6.65 2.98 17.24
C VAL A 131 5.18 3.17 17.55
N MET A 132 4.43 2.09 17.85
CA MET A 132 3.03 2.19 18.26
C MET A 132 2.85 2.99 19.56
N GLN A 133 3.73 2.82 20.53
CA GLN A 133 3.71 3.60 21.79
C GLN A 133 3.88 5.09 21.52
N GLN A 134 4.82 5.48 20.65
CA GLN A 134 5.03 6.88 20.27
C GLN A 134 3.78 7.52 19.64
N THR A 135 2.95 6.74 18.99
CA THR A 135 1.71 7.22 18.35
C THR A 135 0.44 7.02 19.21
N GLY A 136 0.62 6.71 20.51
CA GLY A 136 -0.46 6.57 21.50
C GLY A 136 -1.09 5.18 21.58
N GLY A 137 -0.42 4.16 21.08
CA GLY A 137 -0.88 2.76 21.07
C GLY A 137 -1.72 2.40 19.85
N PRO A 138 -2.10 1.11 19.72
CA PRO A 138 -2.78 0.60 18.53
C PRO A 138 -4.06 1.37 18.16
N THR A 139 -4.92 1.61 19.13
CA THR A 139 -6.20 2.30 18.92
C THR A 139 -6.03 3.74 18.46
N ALA A 140 -5.14 4.51 19.11
CA ALA A 140 -4.86 5.90 18.73
C ALA A 140 -4.19 5.97 17.36
N THR A 141 -3.24 5.08 17.07
CA THR A 141 -2.59 4.96 15.76
C THR A 141 -3.62 4.68 14.67
N LYS A 142 -4.56 3.72 14.91
CA LYS A 142 -5.65 3.42 13.97
C LYS A 142 -6.57 4.62 13.76
N ALA A 143 -6.94 5.33 14.81
CA ALA A 143 -7.80 6.52 14.72
C ALA A 143 -7.11 7.64 13.91
N LEU A 144 -5.82 7.88 14.12
CA LEU A 144 -5.01 8.83 13.34
C LEU A 144 -5.01 8.47 11.86
N LEU A 145 -4.70 7.21 11.52
CA LEU A 145 -4.67 6.74 10.14
C LEU A 145 -6.04 6.85 9.47
N ALA A 146 -7.12 6.44 10.15
CA ALA A 146 -8.47 6.51 9.62
C ALA A 146 -8.95 7.95 9.39
N ARG A 147 -8.54 8.89 10.25
CA ARG A 147 -8.90 10.31 10.14
C ARG A 147 -8.19 10.99 8.99
N HIS A 148 -6.90 10.76 8.82
CA HIS A 148 -6.06 11.51 7.88
C HIS A 148 -5.85 10.80 6.54
N TYR A 149 -6.03 9.47 6.50
CA TYR A 149 -5.80 8.63 5.32
C TYR A 149 -6.94 7.60 5.12
N PRO A 150 -8.21 8.02 5.11
CA PRO A 150 -9.36 7.10 5.08
C PRO A 150 -9.36 6.20 3.83
N SER A 151 -8.91 6.72 2.69
CA SER A 151 -8.83 5.94 1.44
C SER A 151 -7.79 4.82 1.46
N LEU A 152 -6.80 4.89 2.35
CA LEU A 152 -5.72 3.91 2.49
C LEU A 152 -6.01 2.85 3.56
N CYS A 153 -7.04 3.06 4.39
CA CYS A 153 -7.25 2.29 5.63
C CYS A 153 -8.70 1.78 5.76
N ARG A 154 -9.35 1.48 4.62
CA ARG A 154 -10.78 1.08 4.60
C ARG A 154 -11.04 -0.20 5.38
N ASN A 155 -10.16 -1.17 5.22
CA ASN A 155 -10.25 -2.49 5.84
C ASN A 155 -9.17 -2.72 6.92
N LEU A 156 -8.35 -1.69 7.19
CA LEU A 156 -7.26 -1.78 8.15
C LEU A 156 -7.82 -1.84 9.57
N ARG A 157 -7.41 -2.85 10.32
CA ARG A 157 -7.66 -2.96 11.76
C ARG A 157 -6.32 -3.03 12.49
N LEU A 158 -6.12 -2.14 13.44
CA LEU A 158 -4.98 -2.14 14.35
C LEU A 158 -5.54 -2.09 15.77
N VAL A 159 -5.53 -3.21 16.46
CA VAL A 159 -6.23 -3.41 17.74
C VAL A 159 -5.35 -3.96 18.85
N GLU A 160 -4.13 -4.39 18.52
CA GLU A 160 -3.23 -5.00 19.50
C GLU A 160 -1.77 -4.68 19.23
N TYR A 161 -0.98 -4.62 20.29
CA TYR A 161 0.47 -4.70 20.23
C TYR A 161 0.91 -6.09 19.77
N ILE A 162 2.12 -6.21 19.29
CA ILE A 162 2.68 -7.50 18.91
C ILE A 162 3.29 -8.14 20.17
N PRO A 163 2.74 -9.26 20.67
CA PRO A 163 3.28 -9.92 21.86
C PRO A 163 4.66 -10.52 21.58
N SER A 164 5.44 -10.78 22.63
CA SER A 164 6.82 -11.30 22.54
C SER A 164 6.92 -12.60 21.76
N ASN A 165 5.88 -13.44 21.81
CA ASN A 165 5.81 -14.71 21.04
C ASN A 165 5.39 -14.50 19.57
N GLY A 166 5.21 -13.25 19.10
CA GLY A 166 4.83 -12.92 17.71
C GLY A 166 3.41 -13.33 17.30
N ARG A 167 2.56 -13.77 18.23
CA ARG A 167 1.20 -14.27 17.95
C ARG A 167 0.17 -13.14 17.90
N ALA A 168 0.36 -12.17 16.98
CA ALA A 168 -0.59 -11.09 16.71
C ALA A 168 -1.46 -11.46 15.50
N TYR A 169 -2.70 -11.84 15.75
CA TYR A 169 -3.61 -12.33 14.71
C TYR A 169 -4.82 -11.43 14.46
N ARG A 170 -5.02 -10.41 15.30
CA ARG A 170 -6.21 -9.54 15.28
C ARG A 170 -6.02 -8.27 14.48
N ASN A 171 -4.77 -7.91 14.19
CA ASN A 171 -4.46 -6.82 13.27
C ASN A 171 -4.72 -7.31 11.84
N LEU A 172 -5.58 -6.60 11.10
CA LEU A 172 -6.02 -6.98 9.76
C LEU A 172 -5.70 -5.87 8.75
N GLY A 173 -5.56 -6.25 7.49
CA GLY A 173 -5.50 -5.35 6.35
C GLY A 173 -5.94 -6.06 5.08
N SER A 174 -6.26 -5.32 4.04
CA SER A 174 -6.62 -5.87 2.73
C SER A 174 -5.55 -5.57 1.69
N VAL A 175 -5.48 -6.37 0.62
CA VAL A 175 -4.56 -6.10 -0.49
C VAL A 175 -4.90 -4.79 -1.19
N GLY A 176 -6.16 -4.35 -1.14
CA GLY A 176 -6.61 -3.04 -1.61
C GLY A 176 -6.04 -1.89 -0.78
N ASP A 177 -6.05 -2.00 0.55
CA ASP A 177 -5.41 -1.00 1.44
C ASP A 177 -3.91 -0.90 1.17
N TYR A 178 -3.22 -2.05 1.06
CA TYR A 178 -1.78 -2.10 0.79
C TYR A 178 -1.43 -1.47 -0.56
N ALA A 179 -2.16 -1.79 -1.62
CA ALA A 179 -1.92 -1.22 -2.94
C ALA A 179 -2.23 0.28 -3.00
N SER A 180 -3.26 0.74 -2.29
CA SER A 180 -3.60 2.16 -2.16
C SER A 180 -2.48 2.93 -1.44
N PHE A 181 -1.98 2.37 -0.33
CA PHE A 181 -0.83 2.91 0.41
C PHE A 181 0.41 2.99 -0.48
N LEU A 182 0.80 1.90 -1.15
CA LEU A 182 1.97 1.86 -2.03
C LEU A 182 1.84 2.85 -3.20
N THR A 183 0.62 3.01 -3.75
CA THR A 183 0.35 3.99 -4.81
C THR A 183 0.58 5.42 -4.32
N ALA A 184 0.03 5.78 -3.15
CA ALA A 184 0.19 7.10 -2.56
C ALA A 184 1.66 7.36 -2.15
N LEU A 185 2.34 6.33 -1.65
CA LEU A 185 3.76 6.38 -1.30
C LEU A 185 4.64 6.65 -2.52
N TRP A 186 4.42 5.90 -3.61
CA TRP A 186 5.15 6.09 -4.87
C TRP A 186 4.94 7.49 -5.46
N LYS A 187 3.72 7.99 -5.40
CA LYS A 187 3.35 9.35 -5.86
C LYS A 187 3.81 10.46 -4.91
N LYS A 188 4.54 10.17 -3.84
CA LYS A 188 5.02 11.14 -2.84
C LYS A 188 3.89 11.94 -2.16
N GLN A 189 2.71 11.36 -2.05
CA GLN A 189 1.53 11.99 -1.45
C GLN A 189 1.48 11.85 0.08
N LEU A 190 2.40 11.06 0.67
CA LEU A 190 2.45 10.80 2.10
C LEU A 190 3.61 11.53 2.77
N PRO A 191 3.49 11.88 4.06
CA PRO A 191 4.61 12.43 4.82
C PRO A 191 5.81 11.49 4.78
N TYR A 192 7.00 12.03 4.55
CA TYR A 192 8.24 11.27 4.52
C TYR A 192 8.23 10.08 3.54
N SER A 193 7.55 10.22 2.40
CA SER A 193 7.46 9.16 1.39
C SER A 193 8.83 8.62 0.98
N ASP A 194 9.83 9.48 0.80
CA ASP A 194 11.19 9.06 0.42
C ASP A 194 11.84 8.22 1.51
N GLU A 195 11.66 8.60 2.77
CA GLU A 195 12.21 7.86 3.89
C GLU A 195 11.51 6.49 4.08
N ILE A 196 10.18 6.43 3.93
CA ILE A 196 9.45 5.15 3.99
C ILE A 196 9.92 4.24 2.85
N LEU A 197 10.09 4.76 1.62
CA LEU A 197 10.64 4.00 0.50
C LEU A 197 12.07 3.54 0.81
N ARG A 198 12.94 4.43 1.31
CA ARG A 198 14.31 4.05 1.73
C ARG A 198 14.28 2.88 2.72
N LEU A 199 13.40 2.94 3.73
CA LEU A 199 13.25 1.88 4.71
C LEU A 199 12.79 0.56 4.08
N MET A 200 11.84 0.62 3.13
CA MET A 200 11.32 -0.56 2.42
C MET A 200 12.31 -1.13 1.39
N ALA A 201 13.33 -0.36 0.99
CA ALA A 201 14.41 -0.81 0.10
C ALA A 201 15.60 -1.43 0.84
N LEU A 202 15.62 -1.40 2.18
CA LEU A 202 16.71 -2.00 2.95
C LEU A 202 16.77 -3.51 2.71
N PRO A 203 17.95 -4.10 2.52
CA PRO A 203 18.09 -5.53 2.26
C PRO A 203 17.41 -6.41 3.31
N GLY A 204 16.53 -7.27 2.86
CA GLY A 204 15.75 -8.15 3.74
C GLY A 204 15.14 -9.33 3.00
N PRO A 205 14.43 -10.23 3.71
CA PRO A 205 13.66 -11.27 3.07
C PRO A 205 12.51 -10.68 2.24
N ASP A 206 12.38 -11.10 1.00
CA ASP A 206 11.25 -10.77 0.12
C ASP A 206 10.64 -12.03 -0.50
N ARG A 207 9.46 -11.88 -1.11
CA ARG A 207 8.75 -12.93 -1.84
C ARG A 207 8.35 -12.48 -3.23
N LEU A 208 8.84 -11.32 -3.68
CA LEU A 208 8.49 -10.73 -4.95
C LEU A 208 9.62 -10.78 -5.96
N TYR A 209 10.86 -10.79 -5.49
CA TYR A 209 12.05 -10.64 -6.34
C TYR A 209 13.06 -11.77 -6.15
N THR A 210 13.55 -11.99 -4.93
CA THR A 210 14.58 -12.99 -4.66
C THR A 210 14.07 -14.40 -5.02
N LYS A 211 14.77 -15.10 -5.90
CA LYS A 211 14.39 -16.40 -6.50
C LYS A 211 13.19 -16.34 -7.46
N ALA A 212 12.70 -15.17 -7.84
CA ALA A 212 11.73 -15.03 -8.93
C ALA A 212 12.46 -15.17 -10.27
N ARG A 213 12.17 -16.23 -11.02
CA ARG A 213 12.96 -16.69 -12.19
C ARG A 213 13.00 -15.72 -13.36
N HIS A 214 11.94 -14.95 -13.54
CA HIS A 214 11.78 -14.08 -14.71
C HIS A 214 12.12 -12.63 -14.45
N ILE A 215 12.30 -12.25 -13.19
CA ILE A 215 12.58 -10.85 -12.83
C ILE A 215 14.09 -10.64 -12.89
N PRO A 216 14.58 -9.73 -13.76
CA PRO A 216 16.03 -9.51 -13.95
C PRO A 216 16.71 -9.02 -12.68
N SER A 217 17.98 -9.42 -12.51
CA SER A 217 18.86 -8.82 -11.51
C SER A 217 18.96 -7.30 -11.74
N GLY A 218 19.04 -6.53 -10.64
CA GLY A 218 19.04 -5.06 -10.70
C GLY A 218 17.66 -4.40 -10.74
N THR A 219 16.56 -5.17 -10.69
CA THR A 219 15.24 -4.62 -10.42
C THR A 219 15.21 -4.05 -9.00
N HIS A 220 14.87 -2.76 -8.86
CA HIS A 220 14.70 -2.15 -7.53
C HIS A 220 13.40 -2.62 -6.89
N VAL A 221 13.47 -3.00 -5.62
CA VAL A 221 12.34 -3.53 -4.85
C VAL A 221 12.17 -2.74 -3.56
N TYR A 222 10.95 -2.36 -3.27
CA TYR A 222 10.51 -1.71 -2.04
C TYR A 222 9.41 -2.59 -1.46
N ASP A 223 9.70 -3.41 -0.46
CA ASP A 223 8.73 -4.38 0.02
C ASP A 223 8.61 -4.45 1.54
N LYS A 224 7.55 -5.11 1.97
CA LYS A 224 7.40 -5.58 3.34
C LYS A 224 6.68 -6.90 3.38
N THR A 225 7.41 -7.92 3.79
CA THR A 225 6.87 -9.26 4.07
C THR A 225 6.03 -9.30 5.34
N GLY A 226 5.09 -10.23 5.40
CA GLY A 226 4.33 -10.57 6.60
C GLY A 226 4.22 -12.08 6.81
N SER A 227 4.47 -12.54 8.04
CA SER A 227 4.39 -13.96 8.39
C SER A 227 3.83 -14.18 9.78
N THR A 228 2.92 -15.14 9.90
CA THR A 228 2.48 -15.76 11.16
C THR A 228 2.28 -17.26 10.90
N ALA A 229 1.94 -18.03 11.93
CA ALA A 229 1.55 -19.44 11.74
C ALA A 229 0.23 -19.61 10.93
N MET A 230 -0.37 -18.52 10.47
CA MET A 230 -1.62 -18.51 9.71
C MET A 230 -1.61 -17.51 8.54
N CYS A 231 -0.49 -16.82 8.28
CA CYS A 231 -0.40 -15.83 7.23
C CYS A 231 0.99 -15.84 6.57
N CYS A 232 1.01 -15.80 5.25
CA CYS A 232 2.17 -15.54 4.41
C CYS A 232 1.77 -14.47 3.40
N GLY A 233 2.43 -13.31 3.41
CA GLY A 233 2.13 -12.25 2.48
C GLY A 233 3.34 -11.39 2.19
N ASP A 234 3.24 -10.64 1.10
CA ASP A 234 4.18 -9.60 0.73
C ASP A 234 3.46 -8.48 0.00
N MET A 235 3.92 -7.25 0.20
CA MET A 235 3.43 -6.06 -0.48
C MET A 235 4.62 -5.23 -0.95
N GLY A 236 4.68 -4.93 -2.23
CA GLY A 236 5.83 -4.18 -2.73
C GLY A 236 5.63 -3.47 -4.05
N ILE A 237 6.59 -2.57 -4.32
CA ILE A 237 6.78 -1.89 -5.59
C ILE A 237 8.04 -2.46 -6.22
N LEU A 238 7.94 -2.93 -7.45
CA LEU A 238 9.07 -3.33 -8.27
C LEU A 238 9.26 -2.30 -9.39
N VAL A 239 10.51 -1.91 -9.64
CA VAL A 239 10.85 -0.95 -10.69
C VAL A 239 11.65 -1.65 -11.77
N ALA A 240 10.95 -2.18 -12.78
CA ALA A 240 11.57 -2.84 -13.91
C ALA A 240 12.26 -1.83 -14.83
N GLN A 241 13.39 -2.24 -15.41
CA GLN A 241 14.16 -1.43 -16.35
C GLN A 241 13.86 -1.83 -17.78
N GLY A 242 13.54 -0.82 -18.59
CA GLY A 242 13.33 -1.03 -20.02
C GLY A 242 14.65 -1.02 -20.81
N THR A 243 14.64 -1.63 -22.00
CA THR A 243 15.72 -1.55 -22.98
C THR A 243 15.89 -0.15 -23.57
N ASN A 244 14.87 0.69 -23.43
CA ASN A 244 14.85 2.10 -23.83
C ASN A 244 15.34 3.06 -22.72
N GLY A 245 15.95 2.56 -21.64
CA GLY A 245 16.47 3.36 -20.52
C GLY A 245 15.39 3.90 -19.56
N ARG A 246 14.10 3.63 -19.81
CA ARG A 246 12.99 4.07 -18.92
C ARG A 246 12.72 3.03 -17.86
N SER A 247 12.22 3.50 -16.71
CA SER A 247 11.75 2.64 -15.62
C SER A 247 10.23 2.46 -15.66
N TYR A 248 9.79 1.26 -15.35
CA TYR A 248 8.37 0.86 -15.36
C TYR A 248 7.98 0.28 -14.00
N PRO A 249 7.54 1.14 -13.06
CA PRO A 249 7.16 0.72 -11.73
C PRO A 249 5.80 0.01 -11.72
N TYR A 250 5.67 -1.01 -10.89
CA TYR A 250 4.41 -1.71 -10.68
C TYR A 250 4.31 -2.26 -9.25
N ILE A 251 3.09 -2.42 -8.76
CA ILE A 251 2.77 -2.96 -7.44
C ILE A 251 2.40 -4.42 -7.59
N VAL A 252 2.92 -5.25 -6.69
CA VAL A 252 2.44 -6.61 -6.44
C VAL A 252 2.12 -6.73 -4.96
N VAL A 253 0.91 -7.15 -4.65
CA VAL A 253 0.49 -7.52 -3.29
C VAL A 253 -0.11 -8.91 -3.32
N GLY A 254 0.40 -9.80 -2.47
CA GLY A 254 -0.09 -11.16 -2.32
C GLY A 254 -0.22 -11.56 -0.87
N VAL A 255 -1.38 -12.10 -0.50
CA VAL A 255 -1.63 -12.64 0.84
C VAL A 255 -2.27 -14.01 0.74
N ILE A 256 -1.69 -14.97 1.43
CA ILE A 256 -2.23 -16.32 1.62
C ILE A 256 -2.38 -16.53 3.13
N ASP A 257 -3.60 -16.69 3.61
CA ASP A 257 -3.86 -16.96 5.02
C ASP A 257 -4.65 -18.25 5.21
N SER A 258 -4.43 -18.90 6.35
CA SER A 258 -5.15 -20.10 6.76
C SER A 258 -6.14 -19.76 7.87
N VAL A 259 -7.33 -20.37 7.83
CA VAL A 259 -8.33 -20.24 8.91
C VAL A 259 -7.99 -21.12 10.11
N VAL A 260 -7.03 -22.04 9.95
CA VAL A 260 -6.50 -22.90 11.02
C VAL A 260 -5.00 -22.72 11.13
N ARG A 261 -4.46 -22.90 12.33
CA ARG A 261 -3.01 -22.85 12.54
C ARG A 261 -2.32 -24.01 11.81
N VAL A 262 -1.26 -23.69 11.06
CA VAL A 262 -0.50 -24.69 10.33
C VAL A 262 0.45 -25.44 11.27
N SER A 263 0.57 -26.77 11.08
CA SER A 263 1.40 -27.64 11.91
C SER A 263 2.90 -27.48 11.63
N SER A 264 3.27 -27.32 10.36
CA SER A 264 4.67 -27.23 9.90
C SER A 264 4.95 -25.83 9.34
N TYR A 265 5.17 -24.87 10.22
CA TYR A 265 5.31 -23.45 9.87
C TYR A 265 6.39 -23.19 8.80
N GLY A 266 7.62 -23.68 9.00
CA GLY A 266 8.73 -23.38 8.09
C GLY A 266 8.48 -23.88 6.66
N SER A 267 8.01 -25.10 6.48
CA SER A 267 7.72 -25.67 5.17
C SER A 267 6.48 -25.02 4.54
N TRP A 268 5.48 -24.65 5.35
CA TRP A 268 4.29 -23.95 4.85
C TRP A 268 4.66 -22.56 4.33
N ILE A 269 5.38 -21.76 5.10
CA ILE A 269 5.83 -20.41 4.69
C ILE A 269 6.66 -20.49 3.42
N SER A 270 7.60 -21.46 3.30
CA SER A 270 8.41 -21.61 2.09
C SER A 270 7.54 -21.87 0.86
N ARG A 271 6.64 -22.86 0.94
CA ARG A 271 5.72 -23.17 -0.18
C ARG A 271 4.81 -22.00 -0.54
N ARG A 272 4.32 -21.21 0.43
CA ARG A 272 3.46 -20.05 0.15
C ARG A 272 4.27 -18.87 -0.41
N ALA A 273 5.50 -18.70 0.04
CA ALA A 273 6.44 -17.76 -0.57
C ALA A 273 6.69 -18.08 -2.05
N ASP A 274 6.81 -19.36 -2.41
CA ASP A 274 6.99 -19.77 -3.81
C ASP A 274 5.76 -19.48 -4.67
N VAL A 275 4.54 -19.61 -4.10
CA VAL A 275 3.31 -19.21 -4.79
C VAL A 275 3.30 -17.69 -5.05
N ILE A 276 3.72 -16.88 -4.08
CA ILE A 276 3.78 -15.41 -4.24
C ILE A 276 4.83 -15.05 -5.30
N ARG A 277 6.01 -15.70 -5.31
CA ARG A 277 7.05 -15.51 -6.34
C ARG A 277 6.55 -15.85 -7.73
N GLU A 278 5.76 -16.93 -7.86
CA GLU A 278 5.22 -17.28 -9.18
C GLU A 278 4.20 -16.25 -9.66
N VAL A 279 3.36 -15.70 -8.80
CA VAL A 279 2.49 -14.58 -9.15
C VAL A 279 3.31 -13.35 -9.57
N SER A 280 4.41 -13.07 -8.90
CA SER A 280 5.33 -11.99 -9.29
C SER A 280 5.98 -12.26 -10.67
N ASN A 281 6.36 -13.51 -10.97
CA ASN A 281 6.83 -13.93 -12.30
C ASN A 281 5.78 -13.69 -13.39
N LEU A 282 4.54 -14.14 -13.17
CA LEU A 282 3.42 -13.91 -14.10
C LEU A 282 3.19 -12.42 -14.33
N THR A 283 3.30 -11.63 -13.27
CA THR A 283 3.18 -10.17 -13.35
C THR A 283 4.29 -9.58 -14.21
N TYR A 284 5.56 -9.95 -13.98
CA TYR A 284 6.67 -9.44 -14.78
C TYR A 284 6.53 -9.80 -16.27
N LEU A 285 6.18 -11.05 -16.57
CA LEU A 285 5.93 -11.48 -17.96
C LEU A 285 4.76 -10.74 -18.62
N HIS A 286 3.72 -10.40 -17.85
CA HIS A 286 2.62 -9.57 -18.32
C HIS A 286 3.08 -8.13 -18.60
N MET A 287 3.88 -7.53 -17.69
CA MET A 287 4.48 -6.21 -17.90
C MET A 287 5.40 -6.19 -19.11
N LYS A 288 6.16 -7.27 -19.37
CA LYS A 288 7.05 -7.40 -20.53
C LYS A 288 6.29 -7.41 -21.86
N LYS A 289 5.02 -7.83 -21.89
CA LYS A 289 4.15 -7.72 -23.10
C LYS A 289 3.68 -6.28 -23.33
N ARG A 290 3.65 -5.45 -22.30
CA ARG A 290 3.16 -4.06 -22.38
C ARG A 290 4.30 -3.05 -22.59
N TYR A 291 5.50 -3.38 -22.17
CA TYR A 291 6.66 -2.49 -22.15
C TYR A 291 7.91 -3.20 -22.66
N PRO A 292 8.87 -2.47 -23.25
CA PRO A 292 10.13 -3.04 -23.73
C PRO A 292 11.07 -3.32 -22.56
N LEU A 293 10.68 -4.26 -21.66
CA LEU A 293 11.50 -4.63 -20.50
C LEU A 293 12.67 -5.55 -20.88
N ARG A 294 13.74 -5.46 -20.08
CA ARG A 294 14.95 -6.29 -20.22
C ARG A 294 14.67 -7.77 -20.02
#